data_a6a9dcbc87a3869b74a0fefee8b2ec27
#
_entry.id   a6a9dcbc87a3869b74a0fefee8b2ec27
#
_cell.length_a   1.000
_cell.length_b   1.000
_cell.length_c   1.000
_cell.angle_alpha   90.00
_cell.angle_beta   90.00
_cell.angle_gamma   90.00
#
_symmetry.space_group_name_H-M   'P 1'
#
loop_
_entity.id
_entity.type
_entity.pdbx_description
1 polymer ?
#
loop_
_entity_poly.entity_id
_entity_poly.type
_entity_poly.pdbx_seq_one_letter_code
_entity_poly.pdbx_strand_id
1 'polypeptide(L)'
;MDIKKQYLQNEEYYHEIVDKKTIYLHHTAGSHRPDWVIASWERDKTGSGGVRHIATAYVIGGKSTRDGNTDFDGVIIECHPPEKWAHHLGIKANNNKRLNQESIGIEICNYGPLTKKGDEYFNYVNGKVPADQVVDLGYDFRGFRYYHAYTSAQIEATKNLVVKLGKDYTIDLSKGMQTLLNGPVLMPEGLDTLGQQKWLNMQGYIGGNGRALTEDGLAGGSTSNTNYAINSYKEALNGKAFELNKQALAGATGVWTHTNVRSDKTDLSPQPAVIEMIKSLGE
;
A
#
# COMPACT_ATOMS: atom_id res chain seq x y z
N MET A 1 0.69 -21.69 5.88
CA MET A 1 0.42 -20.36 6.48
C MET A 1 -0.47 -20.58 7.71
N ASP A 2 -0.03 -20.11 8.85
CA ASP A 2 -0.81 -20.15 10.10
C ASP A 2 -1.54 -18.80 10.27
N ILE A 3 -2.85 -18.86 10.53
CA ILE A 3 -3.70 -17.69 10.79
C ILE A 3 -4.28 -17.86 12.19
N LYS A 4 -3.88 -17.00 13.11
CA LYS A 4 -4.44 -16.94 14.45
C LYS A 4 -5.82 -16.28 14.41
N LYS A 5 -6.79 -16.81 15.12
CA LYS A 5 -8.11 -16.18 15.26
C LYS A 5 -8.19 -15.46 16.59
N GLN A 6 -8.41 -14.16 16.52
CA GLN A 6 -8.69 -13.31 17.67
C GLN A 6 -9.82 -12.36 17.27
N TYR A 7 -11.04 -12.84 17.36
CA TYR A 7 -12.19 -12.08 16.93
C TYR A 7 -12.47 -10.91 17.87
N LEU A 8 -12.73 -9.78 17.24
CA LEU A 8 -13.28 -8.60 17.89
C LEU A 8 -14.60 -8.93 18.59
N GLN A 9 -14.97 -8.18 19.61
CA GLN A 9 -16.28 -8.29 20.23
C GLN A 9 -17.37 -8.14 19.16
N ASN A 10 -18.48 -8.86 19.34
CA ASN A 10 -19.50 -9.01 18.31
C ASN A 10 -20.09 -7.69 17.75
N GLU A 11 -20.00 -6.62 18.51
CA GLU A 11 -20.54 -5.32 18.15
C GLU A 11 -19.56 -4.47 17.31
N GLU A 12 -18.30 -4.91 17.14
CA GLU A 12 -17.29 -4.15 16.42
C GLU A 12 -17.30 -4.38 14.90
N TYR A 13 -18.10 -5.35 14.42
CA TYR A 13 -18.31 -5.61 13.00
C TYR A 13 -19.74 -6.04 12.71
N TYR A 14 -20.18 -5.89 11.46
CA TYR A 14 -21.52 -6.26 11.04
C TYR A 14 -21.59 -7.75 10.71
N HIS A 15 -22.64 -8.44 11.18
CA HIS A 15 -22.83 -9.88 11.01
C HIS A 15 -23.42 -10.28 9.65
N GLU A 16 -23.79 -9.32 8.82
CA GLU A 16 -24.28 -9.55 7.47
C GLU A 16 -23.21 -10.24 6.61
N ILE A 17 -23.56 -11.33 5.96
CA ILE A 17 -22.70 -12.06 5.02
C ILE A 17 -22.85 -11.42 3.65
N VAL A 18 -21.75 -11.05 3.03
CA VAL A 18 -21.72 -10.35 1.74
C VAL A 18 -20.63 -10.97 0.86
N ASP A 19 -20.95 -11.18 -0.42
CA ASP A 19 -19.99 -11.63 -1.42
C ASP A 19 -18.84 -10.63 -1.56
N LYS A 20 -17.60 -11.15 -1.54
CA LYS A 20 -16.40 -10.35 -1.62
C LYS A 20 -15.88 -10.27 -3.05
N LYS A 21 -15.54 -9.07 -3.49
CA LYS A 21 -15.08 -8.76 -4.86
C LYS A 21 -13.68 -8.17 -4.90
N THR A 22 -13.24 -7.57 -3.78
CA THR A 22 -12.00 -6.80 -3.72
C THR A 22 -11.25 -7.05 -2.42
N ILE A 23 -9.93 -6.85 -2.46
CA ILE A 23 -9.08 -6.79 -1.28
C ILE A 23 -8.47 -5.40 -1.22
N TYR A 24 -8.52 -4.73 -0.06
CA TYR A 24 -7.84 -3.48 0.19
C TYR A 24 -6.73 -3.66 1.22
N LEU A 25 -5.53 -3.21 0.83
CA LEU A 25 -4.35 -3.23 1.70
C LEU A 25 -4.21 -1.89 2.40
N HIS A 26 -3.97 -1.95 3.71
CA HIS A 26 -3.77 -0.81 4.60
C HIS A 26 -2.48 -0.95 5.39
N HIS A 27 -2.03 0.14 6.05
CA HIS A 27 -1.12 0.05 7.17
C HIS A 27 -1.67 0.81 8.37
N THR A 28 -1.33 0.31 9.56
CA THR A 28 -1.91 0.75 10.82
C THR A 28 -1.55 2.17 11.23
N ALA A 29 -0.53 2.79 10.63
CA ALA A 29 0.16 3.97 11.18
C ALA A 29 0.47 3.75 12.68
N GLY A 30 0.96 2.57 13.06
CA GLY A 30 1.11 2.14 14.44
C GLY A 30 2.29 1.19 14.65
N SER A 31 2.36 0.63 15.86
CA SER A 31 3.45 -0.27 16.26
C SER A 31 3.36 -1.63 15.55
N HIS A 32 4.38 -2.45 15.75
CA HIS A 32 4.50 -3.80 15.21
C HIS A 32 3.51 -4.82 15.78
N ARG A 33 2.71 -4.46 16.79
CA ARG A 33 1.88 -5.36 17.58
C ARG A 33 0.44 -5.40 17.08
N PRO A 34 0.01 -6.49 16.43
CA PRO A 34 -1.35 -6.63 15.91
C PRO A 34 -2.41 -6.69 17.00
N ASP A 35 -2.09 -7.25 18.18
CA ASP A 35 -2.97 -7.29 19.34
C ASP A 35 -3.30 -5.89 19.88
N TRP A 36 -2.37 -4.94 19.78
CA TRP A 36 -2.65 -3.54 20.16
C TRP A 36 -3.60 -2.84 19.16
N VAL A 37 -3.52 -3.20 17.89
CA VAL A 37 -4.46 -2.69 16.87
C VAL A 37 -5.88 -3.16 17.21
N ILE A 38 -6.06 -4.45 17.45
CA ILE A 38 -7.33 -5.06 17.84
C ILE A 38 -7.88 -4.39 19.10
N ALA A 39 -7.07 -4.29 20.16
CA ALA A 39 -7.45 -3.63 21.39
C ALA A 39 -7.78 -2.12 21.21
N SER A 40 -7.23 -1.47 20.20
CA SER A 40 -7.54 -0.08 19.87
C SER A 40 -8.93 0.04 19.23
N TRP A 41 -9.29 -0.87 18.33
CA TRP A 41 -10.63 -0.91 17.72
C TRP A 41 -11.71 -1.20 18.77
N GLU A 42 -11.50 -2.16 19.66
CA GLU A 42 -12.45 -2.49 20.74
C GLU A 42 -12.71 -1.33 21.72
N ARG A 43 -11.74 -0.41 21.86
CA ARG A 43 -11.87 0.78 22.70
C ARG A 43 -12.40 2.00 21.96
N ASP A 44 -12.41 1.96 20.63
CA ASP A 44 -12.80 3.12 19.81
C ASP A 44 -14.32 3.32 19.85
N LYS A 45 -14.75 4.47 20.38
CA LYS A 45 -16.17 4.79 20.54
C LYS A 45 -16.54 6.06 19.79
N THR A 46 -17.81 6.15 19.40
CA THR A 46 -18.40 7.41 18.91
C THR A 46 -18.44 8.46 20.02
N GLY A 47 -18.62 9.72 19.66
CA GLY A 47 -18.79 10.78 20.65
C GLY A 47 -19.98 10.59 21.61
N SER A 48 -20.95 9.74 21.25
CA SER A 48 -22.08 9.31 22.07
C SER A 48 -21.84 8.00 22.84
N GLY A 49 -20.62 7.45 22.78
CA GLY A 49 -20.25 6.20 23.45
C GLY A 49 -20.61 4.91 22.71
N GLY A 50 -21.22 4.99 21.52
CA GLY A 50 -21.51 3.82 20.69
C GLY A 50 -20.28 3.25 19.99
N VAL A 51 -20.38 2.03 19.47
CA VAL A 51 -19.35 1.35 18.70
C VAL A 51 -19.17 2.02 17.34
N ARG A 52 -17.92 2.14 16.85
CA ARG A 52 -17.63 2.75 15.54
C ARG A 52 -17.69 1.77 14.37
N HIS A 53 -17.61 0.48 14.64
CA HIS A 53 -17.51 -0.59 13.62
C HIS A 53 -16.37 -0.33 12.62
N ILE A 54 -15.20 0.10 13.12
CA ILE A 54 -14.02 0.35 12.30
C ILE A 54 -13.01 -0.78 12.56
N ALA A 55 -12.80 -1.62 11.55
CA ALA A 55 -11.82 -2.70 11.60
C ALA A 55 -11.53 -3.24 10.20
N THR A 56 -10.42 -3.96 10.05
CA THR A 56 -10.17 -4.85 8.91
C THR A 56 -10.34 -6.31 9.33
N ALA A 57 -10.59 -7.19 8.36
CA ALA A 57 -10.74 -8.63 8.63
C ALA A 57 -9.45 -9.26 9.13
N TYR A 58 -8.30 -8.73 8.71
CA TYR A 58 -6.98 -9.24 9.07
C TYR A 58 -6.03 -8.14 9.50
N VAL A 59 -5.16 -8.48 10.46
CA VAL A 59 -3.99 -7.66 10.84
C VAL A 59 -2.75 -8.51 10.74
N ILE A 60 -1.70 -7.96 10.12
CA ILE A 60 -0.38 -8.59 9.99
C ILE A 60 0.61 -7.84 10.86
N GLY A 61 1.23 -8.54 11.81
CA GLY A 61 2.23 -7.99 12.71
C GLY A 61 3.54 -7.65 12.01
N GLY A 62 4.40 -6.90 12.66
CA GLY A 62 5.68 -6.46 12.13
C GLY A 62 6.84 -6.64 13.11
N LYS A 63 8.01 -6.09 12.72
CA LYS A 63 9.21 -6.00 13.54
C LYS A 63 9.19 -4.73 14.40
N SER A 64 9.60 -4.83 15.63
CA SER A 64 9.70 -3.69 16.54
C SER A 64 10.79 -2.70 16.12
N THR A 65 10.45 -1.42 16.06
CA THR A 65 11.42 -0.34 15.80
C THR A 65 12.23 0.04 17.03
N ARG A 66 11.84 -0.42 18.22
CA ARG A 66 12.48 -0.04 19.49
C ARG A 66 13.61 -0.98 19.87
N ASP A 67 13.40 -2.27 19.77
CA ASP A 67 14.30 -3.33 20.28
C ASP A 67 14.57 -4.42 19.24
N GLY A 68 13.99 -4.29 18.03
CA GLY A 68 14.17 -5.25 16.96
C GLY A 68 13.43 -6.57 17.16
N ASN A 69 12.55 -6.68 18.18
CA ASN A 69 11.77 -7.89 18.43
C ASN A 69 10.93 -8.29 17.21
N THR A 70 10.94 -9.59 16.89
CA THR A 70 10.28 -10.18 15.71
C THR A 70 9.16 -11.16 16.07
N ASP A 71 8.73 -11.26 17.33
CA ASP A 71 7.71 -12.22 17.77
C ASP A 71 6.38 -12.08 17.04
N PHE A 72 6.11 -10.88 16.51
CA PHE A 72 4.91 -10.58 15.73
C PHE A 72 5.17 -10.46 14.23
N ASP A 73 6.42 -10.51 13.78
CA ASP A 73 6.77 -10.22 12.39
C ASP A 73 6.18 -11.27 11.43
N GLY A 74 5.28 -10.84 10.56
CA GLY A 74 4.53 -11.72 9.65
C GLY A 74 3.42 -12.54 10.29
N VAL A 75 3.15 -12.38 11.60
CA VAL A 75 2.02 -13.04 12.26
C VAL A 75 0.71 -12.50 11.75
N ILE A 76 -0.18 -13.37 11.26
CA ILE A 76 -1.50 -13.02 10.74
C ILE A 76 -2.55 -13.28 11.80
N ILE A 77 -3.39 -12.29 12.09
CA ILE A 77 -4.55 -12.42 12.96
C ILE A 77 -5.82 -12.13 12.16
N GLU A 78 -6.77 -13.07 12.19
CA GLU A 78 -8.14 -12.89 11.70
C GLU A 78 -8.96 -12.24 12.82
N CYS A 79 -9.47 -11.01 12.56
CA CYS A 79 -10.15 -10.19 13.54
C CYS A 79 -11.68 -10.34 13.51
N HIS A 80 -12.22 -10.72 12.37
CA HIS A 80 -13.61 -11.11 12.14
C HIS A 80 -13.69 -12.01 10.90
N PRO A 81 -14.72 -12.85 10.75
CA PRO A 81 -14.92 -13.65 9.55
C PRO A 81 -14.94 -12.76 8.29
N PRO A 82 -14.11 -13.03 7.27
CA PRO A 82 -13.95 -12.13 6.14
C PRO A 82 -15.20 -11.99 5.25
N GLU A 83 -16.16 -12.93 5.29
CA GLU A 83 -17.47 -12.80 4.64
C GLU A 83 -18.39 -11.77 5.32
N LYS A 84 -18.09 -11.40 6.56
CA LYS A 84 -18.72 -10.28 7.28
C LYS A 84 -17.97 -8.98 6.96
N TRP A 85 -18.34 -7.86 7.57
CA TRP A 85 -17.73 -6.59 7.23
C TRP A 85 -17.70 -5.59 8.37
N ALA A 86 -16.75 -4.66 8.29
CA ALA A 86 -16.66 -3.46 9.11
C ALA A 86 -16.22 -2.28 8.21
N HIS A 87 -16.26 -1.06 8.73
CA HIS A 87 -15.75 0.10 8.01
C HIS A 87 -14.23 0.14 8.05
N HIS A 88 -13.58 0.22 6.89
CA HIS A 88 -12.13 0.36 6.81
C HIS A 88 -11.65 1.36 5.75
N LEU A 89 -12.52 1.78 4.82
CA LEU A 89 -12.16 2.67 3.72
C LEU A 89 -12.36 4.15 4.05
N GLY A 90 -13.42 4.49 4.77
CA GLY A 90 -13.72 5.88 5.17
C GLY A 90 -13.88 6.85 3.99
N ILE A 91 -14.39 6.38 2.84
CA ILE A 91 -14.59 7.17 1.63
C ILE A 91 -15.75 8.14 1.84
N LYS A 92 -15.55 9.42 1.47
CA LYS A 92 -16.59 10.45 1.54
C LYS A 92 -17.50 10.43 0.31
N ALA A 93 -18.08 9.27 -0.01
CA ALA A 93 -18.94 9.08 -1.17
C ALA A 93 -20.10 8.13 -0.83
N ASN A 94 -21.19 8.21 -1.60
CA ASN A 94 -22.42 7.44 -1.35
C ASN A 94 -22.23 5.92 -1.42
N ASN A 95 -21.19 5.44 -2.11
CA ASN A 95 -20.86 4.03 -2.25
C ASN A 95 -19.94 3.49 -1.14
N ASN A 96 -19.57 4.29 -0.13
CA ASN A 96 -18.67 3.89 0.95
C ASN A 96 -19.14 2.60 1.65
N LYS A 97 -20.45 2.53 2.01
CA LYS A 97 -20.99 1.33 2.67
C LYS A 97 -20.82 0.09 1.78
N ARG A 98 -21.25 0.15 0.52
CA ARG A 98 -21.14 -0.98 -0.43
C ARG A 98 -19.70 -1.43 -0.62
N LEU A 99 -18.75 -0.51 -0.77
CA LEU A 99 -17.34 -0.87 -0.95
C LEU A 99 -16.75 -1.56 0.29
N ASN A 100 -17.12 -1.14 1.50
CA ASN A 100 -16.71 -1.84 2.73
C ASN A 100 -17.38 -3.23 2.83
N GLN A 101 -18.63 -3.36 2.42
CA GLN A 101 -19.35 -4.65 2.40
C GLN A 101 -18.72 -5.65 1.42
N GLU A 102 -18.44 -5.21 0.18
CA GLU A 102 -17.93 -6.05 -0.91
C GLU A 102 -16.41 -6.25 -0.88
N SER A 103 -15.70 -5.76 0.15
CA SER A 103 -14.25 -5.89 0.25
C SER A 103 -13.78 -6.64 1.50
N ILE A 104 -12.53 -7.10 1.44
CA ILE A 104 -11.78 -7.63 2.58
C ILE A 104 -10.64 -6.66 2.85
N GLY A 105 -10.59 -6.06 4.05
CA GLY A 105 -9.50 -5.21 4.49
C GLY A 105 -8.39 -6.02 5.15
N ILE A 106 -7.14 -5.71 4.82
CA ILE A 106 -5.94 -6.26 5.46
C ILE A 106 -5.11 -5.08 5.97
N GLU A 107 -4.88 -5.02 7.27
CA GLU A 107 -4.05 -4.04 7.94
C GLU A 107 -2.65 -4.60 8.18
N ILE A 108 -1.59 -3.88 7.81
CA ILE A 108 -0.20 -4.28 8.04
C ILE A 108 0.40 -3.35 9.09
N CYS A 109 0.92 -3.89 10.18
CA CYS A 109 1.53 -3.12 11.27
C CYS A 109 2.77 -2.38 10.77
N ASN A 110 2.65 -1.07 10.56
CA ASN A 110 3.71 -0.22 10.03
C ASN A 110 3.43 1.24 10.39
N TYR A 111 4.46 2.03 10.67
CA TYR A 111 4.31 3.45 11.01
C TYR A 111 4.00 4.33 9.78
N GLY A 112 4.26 3.83 8.58
CA GLY A 112 4.08 4.60 7.35
C GLY A 112 5.14 5.68 7.17
N PRO A 113 4.74 6.95 6.90
CA PRO A 113 5.65 8.05 6.65
C PRO A 113 6.59 8.36 7.80
N LEU A 114 7.84 8.74 7.47
CA LEU A 114 8.87 9.11 8.43
C LEU A 114 9.41 10.51 8.14
N THR A 115 9.79 11.22 9.20
CA THR A 115 10.50 12.50 9.12
C THR A 115 11.98 12.27 9.39
N LYS A 116 12.84 12.74 8.48
CA LYS A 116 14.30 12.75 8.67
C LYS A 116 14.70 14.02 9.42
N LYS A 117 15.50 13.87 10.51
CA LYS A 117 16.08 14.98 11.28
C LYS A 117 17.59 14.67 11.44
N GLY A 118 18.45 15.40 10.75
CA GLY A 118 19.88 15.02 10.62
C GLY A 118 20.00 13.66 9.95
N ASP A 119 20.68 12.72 10.59
CA ASP A 119 20.86 11.35 10.12
C ASP A 119 19.87 10.34 10.73
N GLU A 120 18.88 10.83 11.46
CA GLU A 120 17.90 10.01 12.17
C GLU A 120 16.50 10.13 11.56
N TYR A 121 15.71 9.06 11.70
CA TYR A 121 14.35 8.95 11.20
C TYR A 121 13.36 8.80 12.35
N PHE A 122 12.23 9.48 12.24
CA PHE A 122 11.21 9.53 13.28
C PHE A 122 9.83 9.27 12.68
N ASN A 123 9.02 8.48 13.39
CA ASN A 123 7.61 8.33 13.10
C ASN A 123 6.79 9.54 13.60
N TYR A 124 5.51 9.56 13.31
CA TYR A 124 4.60 10.68 13.63
C TYR A 124 4.43 10.95 15.16
N VAL A 125 4.76 9.97 16.02
CA VAL A 125 4.78 10.13 17.48
C VAL A 125 6.19 10.42 18.02
N ASN A 126 7.11 10.87 17.17
CA ASN A 126 8.52 11.13 17.48
C ASN A 126 9.30 9.92 18.00
N GLY A 127 8.82 8.69 17.76
CA GLY A 127 9.59 7.48 18.00
C GLY A 127 10.68 7.33 16.92
N LYS A 128 11.91 7.05 17.35
CA LYS A 128 13.04 6.81 16.44
C LYS A 128 12.84 5.48 15.72
N VAL A 129 13.11 5.47 14.41
CA VAL A 129 13.10 4.28 13.56
C VAL A 129 14.52 3.98 13.12
N PRO A 130 15.04 2.75 13.34
CA PRO A 130 16.37 2.35 12.90
C PRO A 130 16.54 2.49 11.39
N ALA A 131 17.73 2.89 10.93
CA ALA A 131 17.98 3.14 9.50
C ALA A 131 17.78 1.90 8.61
N ASP A 132 18.04 0.69 9.16
CA ASP A 132 17.79 -0.59 8.48
C ASP A 132 16.29 -0.92 8.32
N GLN A 133 15.41 -0.17 8.97
CA GLN A 133 13.95 -0.25 8.84
C GLN A 133 13.36 0.95 8.08
N VAL A 134 14.15 1.62 7.25
CA VAL A 134 13.72 2.79 6.47
C VAL A 134 13.88 2.53 4.98
N VAL A 135 12.85 2.91 4.22
CA VAL A 135 12.91 3.01 2.75
C VAL A 135 12.95 4.47 2.35
N ASP A 136 13.95 4.85 1.57
CA ASP A 136 13.98 6.09 0.79
C ASP A 136 13.36 5.78 -0.57
N LEU A 137 12.22 6.39 -0.87
CA LEU A 137 11.55 6.21 -2.17
C LEU A 137 12.29 6.91 -3.31
N GLY A 138 13.28 7.78 -3.00
CA GLY A 138 13.96 8.58 -4.03
C GLY A 138 13.13 9.78 -4.52
N TYR A 139 11.85 9.83 -4.24
CA TYR A 139 10.92 10.90 -4.61
C TYR A 139 9.88 11.13 -3.50
N ASP A 140 9.14 12.22 -3.62
CA ASP A 140 8.04 12.53 -2.68
C ASP A 140 6.78 11.75 -3.08
N PHE A 141 6.23 11.00 -2.12
CA PHE A 141 4.91 10.39 -2.22
C PHE A 141 4.03 10.92 -1.10
N ARG A 142 2.98 11.63 -1.45
CA ARG A 142 2.02 12.19 -0.49
C ARG A 142 2.66 13.08 0.59
N GLY A 143 3.68 13.85 0.23
CA GLY A 143 4.40 14.77 1.13
C GLY A 143 5.55 14.14 1.91
N PHE A 144 5.91 12.89 1.63
CA PHE A 144 6.96 12.18 2.34
C PHE A 144 7.86 11.40 1.38
N ARG A 145 9.16 11.44 1.63
CA ARG A 145 10.17 10.69 0.89
C ARG A 145 10.56 9.38 1.61
N TYR A 146 10.56 9.40 2.93
CA TYR A 146 11.00 8.27 3.76
C TYR A 146 9.82 7.56 4.38
N TYR A 147 9.87 6.23 4.39
CA TYR A 147 8.82 5.37 4.94
C TYR A 147 9.41 4.26 5.80
N HIS A 148 8.66 3.84 6.81
CA HIS A 148 8.97 2.62 7.54
C HIS A 148 8.89 1.43 6.59
N ALA A 149 9.98 0.65 6.50
CA ALA A 149 10.07 -0.51 5.62
C ALA A 149 9.11 -1.61 6.05
N TYR A 150 8.47 -2.27 5.09
CA TYR A 150 7.83 -3.56 5.35
C TYR A 150 8.92 -4.64 5.38
N THR A 151 8.87 -5.54 6.37
CA THR A 151 9.79 -6.66 6.46
C THR A 151 9.50 -7.71 5.40
N SER A 152 10.47 -8.56 5.09
CA SER A 152 10.25 -9.70 4.19
C SER A 152 9.16 -10.63 4.72
N ALA A 153 9.07 -10.83 6.04
CA ALA A 153 8.04 -11.63 6.67
C ALA A 153 6.64 -11.02 6.49
N GLN A 154 6.49 -9.69 6.62
CA GLN A 154 5.23 -9.00 6.34
C GLN A 154 4.83 -9.11 4.87
N ILE A 155 5.76 -8.92 3.94
CA ILE A 155 5.51 -9.02 2.49
C ILE A 155 5.07 -10.44 2.12
N GLU A 156 5.78 -11.47 2.60
CA GLU A 156 5.43 -12.86 2.35
C GLU A 156 4.07 -13.23 2.97
N ALA A 157 3.83 -12.85 4.22
CA ALA A 157 2.56 -13.07 4.90
C ALA A 157 1.39 -12.40 4.15
N THR A 158 1.57 -11.16 3.70
CA THR A 158 0.58 -10.43 2.92
C THR A 158 0.30 -11.12 1.60
N LYS A 159 1.34 -11.48 0.83
CA LYS A 159 1.19 -12.22 -0.44
C LYS A 159 0.40 -13.51 -0.24
N ASN A 160 0.83 -14.34 0.70
CA ASN A 160 0.22 -15.64 0.98
C ASN A 160 -1.25 -15.50 1.41
N LEU A 161 -1.57 -14.50 2.23
CA LEU A 161 -2.94 -14.20 2.65
C LEU A 161 -3.80 -13.74 1.46
N VAL A 162 -3.30 -12.81 0.65
CA VAL A 162 -4.01 -12.31 -0.53
C VAL A 162 -4.30 -13.43 -1.52
N VAL A 163 -3.31 -14.31 -1.81
CA VAL A 163 -3.49 -15.48 -2.70
C VAL A 163 -4.55 -16.43 -2.16
N LYS A 164 -4.53 -16.71 -0.85
CA LYS A 164 -5.56 -17.53 -0.20
C LYS A 164 -6.95 -16.91 -0.35
N LEU A 165 -7.09 -15.62 -0.05
CA LEU A 165 -8.37 -14.92 -0.13
C LEU A 165 -8.88 -14.80 -1.57
N GLY A 166 -7.98 -14.57 -2.54
CA GLY A 166 -8.32 -14.60 -3.95
C GLY A 166 -8.96 -15.92 -4.37
N LYS A 167 -8.39 -17.04 -3.89
CA LYS A 167 -8.92 -18.39 -4.14
C LYS A 167 -10.24 -18.63 -3.40
N ASP A 168 -10.30 -18.33 -2.10
CA ASP A 168 -11.46 -18.64 -1.26
C ASP A 168 -12.71 -17.84 -1.65
N TYR A 169 -12.53 -16.60 -2.13
CA TYR A 169 -13.61 -15.68 -2.50
C TYR A 169 -13.72 -15.43 -4.01
N THR A 170 -12.97 -16.18 -4.82
CA THR A 170 -12.97 -16.05 -6.29
C THR A 170 -12.69 -14.61 -6.75
N ILE A 171 -11.74 -13.93 -6.09
CA ILE A 171 -11.30 -12.58 -6.46
C ILE A 171 -10.16 -12.69 -7.48
N ASP A 172 -10.33 -12.06 -8.65
CA ASP A 172 -9.32 -12.06 -9.71
C ASP A 172 -8.12 -11.16 -9.34
N LEU A 173 -7.04 -11.78 -8.88
CA LEU A 173 -5.82 -11.10 -8.45
C LEU A 173 -5.00 -10.50 -9.60
N SER A 174 -5.30 -10.85 -10.86
CA SER A 174 -4.69 -10.25 -12.05
C SER A 174 -5.25 -8.85 -12.36
N LYS A 175 -6.26 -8.40 -11.59
CA LYS A 175 -6.92 -7.10 -11.70
C LYS A 175 -6.47 -6.13 -10.62
N GLY A 176 -6.95 -4.89 -10.73
CA GLY A 176 -6.63 -3.85 -9.77
C GLY A 176 -5.21 -3.32 -9.94
N MET A 177 -4.48 -3.21 -8.85
CA MET A 177 -3.09 -2.72 -8.83
C MET A 177 -2.16 -3.54 -9.72
N GLN A 178 -2.37 -4.87 -9.79
CA GLN A 178 -1.58 -5.75 -10.63
C GLN A 178 -1.63 -5.32 -12.11
N THR A 179 -2.83 -5.01 -12.63
CA THR A 179 -3.00 -4.48 -13.99
C THR A 179 -2.29 -3.14 -14.17
N LEU A 180 -2.33 -2.26 -13.17
CA LEU A 180 -1.68 -0.93 -13.26
C LEU A 180 -0.15 -1.05 -13.25
N LEU A 181 0.40 -1.97 -12.47
CA LEU A 181 1.84 -2.15 -12.30
C LEU A 181 2.49 -3.00 -13.40
N ASN A 182 1.74 -3.93 -13.99
CA ASN A 182 2.21 -4.78 -15.11
C ASN A 182 1.71 -4.27 -16.48
N GLY A 183 0.91 -3.20 -16.49
CA GLY A 183 0.46 -2.59 -17.72
C GLY A 183 1.65 -2.17 -18.60
N PRO A 184 1.50 -2.22 -19.93
CA PRO A 184 2.58 -1.80 -20.81
C PRO A 184 2.94 -0.35 -20.51
N VAL A 185 4.22 -0.09 -20.33
CA VAL A 185 4.75 1.27 -20.45
C VAL A 185 4.52 1.66 -21.91
N LEU A 186 3.44 2.39 -22.17
CA LEU A 186 3.06 2.82 -23.52
C LEU A 186 4.04 3.90 -23.99
N MET A 187 5.30 3.51 -24.15
CA MET A 187 6.26 4.31 -24.89
C MET A 187 6.05 3.97 -26.38
N PRO A 188 5.89 4.95 -27.26
CA PRO A 188 5.74 4.68 -28.69
C PRO A 188 6.89 3.79 -29.20
N GLU A 189 6.56 2.73 -29.91
CA GLU A 189 7.56 1.88 -30.53
C GLU A 189 8.37 2.64 -31.58
N GLY A 190 9.64 2.28 -31.76
CA GLY A 190 10.50 2.83 -32.81
C GLY A 190 11.13 4.19 -32.49
N LEU A 191 10.97 4.72 -31.29
CA LEU A 191 11.68 5.93 -30.86
C LEU A 191 13.15 5.61 -30.59
N ASP A 192 14.05 6.37 -31.22
CA ASP A 192 15.44 6.44 -30.81
C ASP A 192 15.59 7.08 -29.41
N THR A 193 16.80 7.10 -28.86
CA THR A 193 17.10 7.62 -27.54
C THR A 193 16.59 9.05 -27.33
N LEU A 194 16.71 9.91 -28.34
CA LEU A 194 16.25 11.30 -28.29
C LEU A 194 14.72 11.38 -28.32
N GLY A 195 14.07 10.56 -29.13
CA GLY A 195 12.62 10.45 -29.20
C GLY A 195 12.00 9.98 -27.90
N GLN A 196 12.60 8.98 -27.25
CA GLN A 196 12.19 8.49 -25.93
C GLN A 196 12.28 9.58 -24.87
N GLN A 197 13.34 10.37 -24.88
CA GLN A 197 13.52 11.48 -23.97
C GLN A 197 12.51 12.61 -24.21
N LYS A 198 12.31 13.02 -25.46
CA LYS A 198 11.29 14.02 -25.82
C LYS A 198 9.91 13.58 -25.36
N TRP A 199 9.58 12.30 -25.53
CA TRP A 199 8.32 11.74 -25.07
C TRP A 199 8.19 11.79 -23.55
N LEU A 200 9.23 11.41 -22.79
CA LEU A 200 9.26 11.51 -21.33
C LEU A 200 9.06 12.95 -20.83
N ASN A 201 9.71 13.92 -21.48
CA ASN A 201 9.53 15.34 -21.17
C ASN A 201 8.10 15.82 -21.43
N MET A 202 7.46 15.40 -22.54
CA MET A 202 6.06 15.71 -22.84
C MET A 202 5.08 15.10 -21.81
N GLN A 203 5.44 13.98 -21.18
CA GLN A 203 4.66 13.39 -20.08
C GLN A 203 4.89 14.12 -18.73
N GLY A 204 5.66 15.23 -18.72
CA GLY A 204 5.95 16.01 -17.51
C GLY A 204 6.97 15.35 -16.59
N TYR A 205 7.74 14.39 -17.11
CA TYR A 205 8.82 13.77 -16.35
C TYR A 205 9.96 14.77 -16.13
N ILE A 206 10.34 14.94 -14.87
CA ILE A 206 11.46 15.80 -14.46
C ILE A 206 12.55 14.88 -13.92
N GLY A 207 13.76 14.96 -14.45
CA GLY A 207 14.90 14.16 -13.97
C GLY A 207 15.16 14.33 -12.48
N GLY A 208 15.86 13.38 -11.88
CA GLY A 208 16.09 13.29 -10.42
C GLY A 208 16.73 14.50 -9.73
N ASN A 209 17.13 15.52 -10.49
CA ASN A 209 17.62 16.83 -10.02
C ASN A 209 16.57 17.95 -10.10
N GLY A 210 15.30 17.64 -10.38
CA GLY A 210 14.21 18.62 -10.49
C GLY A 210 14.22 19.43 -11.78
N ARG A 211 15.05 19.09 -12.77
CA ARG A 211 15.11 19.77 -14.07
C ARG A 211 14.52 18.91 -15.17
N ALA A 212 13.84 19.55 -16.12
CA ALA A 212 13.43 18.88 -17.35
C ALA A 212 14.67 18.28 -18.04
N LEU A 213 14.52 17.07 -18.59
CA LEU A 213 15.56 16.47 -19.40
C LEU A 213 15.73 17.33 -20.66
N THR A 214 16.82 18.09 -20.77
CA THR A 214 17.12 18.95 -21.91
C THR A 214 18.00 18.21 -22.94
N GLU A 215 17.92 18.61 -24.19
CA GLU A 215 18.77 18.07 -25.26
C GLU A 215 20.26 18.14 -24.91
N ASP A 216 20.67 19.20 -24.21
CA ASP A 216 22.07 19.45 -23.79
C ASP A 216 22.53 18.52 -22.65
N GLY A 217 21.63 18.00 -21.85
CA GLY A 217 21.94 17.05 -20.75
C GLY A 217 22.27 15.64 -21.24
N LEU A 218 21.97 15.32 -22.50
CA LEU A 218 22.29 14.05 -23.16
C LEU A 218 23.30 14.14 -24.29
N ALA A 219 23.81 15.34 -24.63
CA ALA A 219 24.81 15.52 -25.68
C ALA A 219 26.11 14.72 -25.44
N GLY A 220 26.23 14.05 -24.28
CA GLY A 220 27.29 13.13 -23.93
C GLY A 220 27.02 11.64 -24.15
N GLY A 221 25.94 11.28 -24.84
CA GLY A 221 25.73 9.98 -25.50
C GLY A 221 26.05 8.68 -24.73
N SER A 222 25.82 8.59 -23.42
CA SER A 222 25.99 7.34 -22.69
C SER A 222 24.66 6.58 -22.58
N THR A 223 24.62 5.33 -23.03
CA THR A 223 23.50 4.40 -22.83
C THR A 223 23.10 4.27 -21.36
N SER A 224 24.01 4.56 -20.42
CA SER A 224 23.73 4.59 -18.98
C SER A 224 22.74 5.69 -18.59
N ASN A 225 22.77 6.87 -19.22
CA ASN A 225 21.86 7.97 -18.90
C ASN A 225 20.44 7.71 -19.39
N THR A 226 20.30 7.04 -20.54
CA THR A 226 18.97 6.65 -21.07
C THR A 226 18.33 5.57 -20.20
N ASN A 227 19.10 4.56 -19.80
CA ASN A 227 18.61 3.52 -18.89
C ASN A 227 18.23 4.09 -17.53
N TYR A 228 18.97 5.05 -17.01
CA TYR A 228 18.61 5.78 -15.80
C TYR A 228 17.27 6.51 -15.96
N ALA A 229 17.09 7.26 -17.03
CA ALA A 229 15.84 8.00 -17.30
C ALA A 229 14.65 7.06 -17.47
N ILE A 230 14.82 5.92 -18.15
CA ILE A 230 13.77 4.91 -18.32
C ILE A 230 13.40 4.28 -16.98
N ASN A 231 14.38 3.92 -16.15
CA ASN A 231 14.13 3.32 -14.84
C ASN A 231 13.42 4.30 -13.90
N SER A 232 13.88 5.55 -13.86
CA SER A 232 13.22 6.60 -13.05
C SER A 232 11.79 6.88 -13.54
N TYR A 233 11.53 6.79 -14.85
CA TYR A 233 10.16 6.89 -15.39
C TYR A 233 9.29 5.70 -14.96
N LYS A 234 9.81 4.48 -14.99
CA LYS A 234 9.11 3.29 -14.47
C LYS A 234 8.79 3.42 -12.99
N GLU A 235 9.72 3.95 -12.20
CA GLU A 235 9.50 4.22 -10.78
C GLU A 235 8.41 5.27 -10.56
N ALA A 236 8.39 6.35 -11.36
CA ALA A 236 7.33 7.34 -11.32
C ALA A 236 5.96 6.78 -11.72
N LEU A 237 5.89 5.88 -12.73
CA LEU A 237 4.67 5.17 -13.10
C LEU A 237 4.20 4.23 -11.97
N ASN A 238 5.12 3.52 -11.33
CA ASN A 238 4.81 2.71 -10.16
C ASN A 238 4.17 3.56 -9.05
N GLY A 239 4.71 4.75 -8.78
CA GLY A 239 4.11 5.71 -7.84
C GLY A 239 2.69 6.13 -8.24
N LYS A 240 2.44 6.40 -9.52
CA LYS A 240 1.11 6.75 -10.04
C LYS A 240 0.07 5.65 -9.85
N ALA A 241 0.47 4.38 -9.85
CA ALA A 241 -0.44 3.26 -9.58
C ALA A 241 -1.05 3.33 -8.16
N PHE A 242 -0.37 4.01 -7.22
CA PHE A 242 -0.85 4.21 -5.85
C PHE A 242 -1.68 5.50 -5.66
N GLU A 243 -1.99 6.23 -6.71
CA GLU A 243 -2.85 7.41 -6.66
C GLU A 243 -4.34 7.03 -6.77
N LEU A 244 -5.22 8.04 -6.54
CA LEU A 244 -6.67 7.85 -6.68
C LEU A 244 -7.03 7.20 -8.03
N ASN A 245 -7.82 6.14 -7.97
CA ASN A 245 -8.20 5.36 -9.13
C ASN A 245 -9.73 5.24 -9.25
N LYS A 246 -10.26 5.57 -10.42
CA LYS A 246 -11.71 5.53 -10.67
C LYS A 246 -12.28 4.11 -10.62
N GLN A 247 -11.50 3.11 -11.03
CA GLN A 247 -11.93 1.70 -10.99
C GLN A 247 -11.99 1.20 -9.53
N ALA A 248 -11.00 1.55 -8.70
CA ALA A 248 -11.02 1.28 -7.26
C ALA A 248 -12.24 1.91 -6.59
N LEU A 249 -12.51 3.19 -6.88
CA LEU A 249 -13.69 3.92 -6.37
C LEU A 249 -15.02 3.35 -6.89
N ALA A 250 -15.04 2.71 -8.04
CA ALA A 250 -16.21 2.00 -8.57
C ALA A 250 -16.38 0.60 -7.97
N GLY A 251 -15.39 0.06 -7.26
CA GLY A 251 -15.38 -1.28 -6.68
C GLY A 251 -15.06 -2.38 -7.70
N ALA A 252 -14.19 -2.07 -8.67
CA ALA A 252 -13.70 -3.08 -9.60
C ALA A 252 -12.92 -4.16 -8.86
N THR A 253 -13.12 -5.42 -9.28
CA THR A 253 -12.45 -6.58 -8.67
C THR A 253 -10.93 -6.47 -8.68
N GLY A 254 -10.28 -7.14 -7.74
CA GLY A 254 -8.82 -7.21 -7.64
C GLY A 254 -8.28 -6.72 -6.30
N VAL A 255 -6.99 -6.46 -6.28
CA VAL A 255 -6.27 -5.93 -5.11
C VAL A 255 -6.04 -4.43 -5.30
N TRP A 256 -6.39 -3.65 -4.28
CA TRP A 256 -6.22 -2.21 -4.22
C TRP A 256 -5.54 -1.78 -2.93
N THR A 257 -5.06 -0.55 -2.88
CA THR A 257 -4.55 0.08 -1.67
C THR A 257 -5.52 1.16 -1.18
N HIS A 258 -5.42 1.55 0.07
CA HIS A 258 -6.24 2.63 0.62
C HIS A 258 -6.02 3.96 -0.13
N THR A 259 -4.80 4.20 -0.60
CA THR A 259 -4.44 5.37 -1.42
C THR A 259 -5.20 5.43 -2.75
N ASN A 260 -5.65 4.29 -3.30
CA ASN A 260 -6.45 4.27 -4.53
C ASN A 260 -7.87 4.80 -4.34
N VAL A 261 -8.36 4.88 -3.11
CA VAL A 261 -9.72 5.36 -2.81
C VAL A 261 -9.75 6.59 -1.92
N ARG A 262 -8.59 7.01 -1.37
CA ARG A 262 -8.45 8.21 -0.52
C ARG A 262 -7.17 8.97 -0.80
N SER A 263 -7.29 10.25 -1.16
CA SER A 263 -6.15 11.13 -1.45
C SER A 263 -5.39 11.61 -0.21
N ASP A 264 -6.02 11.57 0.96
CA ASP A 264 -5.45 11.98 2.25
C ASP A 264 -4.77 10.83 3.01
N LYS A 265 -4.64 9.66 2.38
CA LYS A 265 -4.02 8.48 2.96
C LYS A 265 -2.65 8.20 2.36
N THR A 266 -1.79 7.57 3.13
CA THR A 266 -0.43 7.16 2.73
C THR A 266 -0.25 5.64 2.69
N ASP A 267 -1.27 4.90 3.05
CA ASP A 267 -1.28 3.43 3.15
C ASP A 267 -1.93 2.77 1.92
N LEU A 268 -1.30 1.89 1.22
CA LEU A 268 0.09 1.49 1.25
C LEU A 268 0.96 2.45 0.42
N SER A 269 2.22 2.66 0.83
CA SER A 269 3.18 3.44 0.03
C SER A 269 3.86 2.59 -1.05
N PRO A 270 4.34 3.19 -2.16
CA PRO A 270 4.95 2.50 -3.30
C PRO A 270 6.38 2.02 -3.02
N GLN A 271 6.58 1.26 -1.94
CA GLN A 271 7.87 0.66 -1.63
C GLN A 271 8.20 -0.45 -2.64
N PRO A 272 9.47 -0.63 -3.04
CA PRO A 272 9.86 -1.65 -4.02
C PRO A 272 9.34 -3.05 -3.69
N ALA A 273 9.45 -3.49 -2.43
CA ALA A 273 8.98 -4.79 -2.00
C ALA A 273 7.45 -4.96 -2.14
N VAL A 274 6.66 -3.90 -1.90
CA VAL A 274 5.20 -3.89 -2.09
C VAL A 274 4.85 -3.98 -3.58
N ILE A 275 5.55 -3.23 -4.42
CA ILE A 275 5.36 -3.22 -5.87
C ILE A 275 5.61 -4.62 -6.44
N GLU A 276 6.73 -5.23 -6.11
CA GLU A 276 7.10 -6.57 -6.60
C GLU A 276 6.13 -7.65 -6.08
N MET A 277 5.70 -7.54 -4.82
CA MET A 277 4.67 -8.42 -4.27
C MET A 277 3.38 -8.33 -5.09
N ILE A 278 2.87 -7.12 -5.35
CA ILE A 278 1.60 -6.94 -6.10
C ILE A 278 1.76 -7.42 -7.55
N LYS A 279 2.88 -7.12 -8.21
CA LYS A 279 3.16 -7.62 -9.57
C LYS A 279 3.10 -9.13 -9.67
N SER A 280 3.54 -9.84 -8.63
CA SER A 280 3.57 -11.30 -8.60
C SER A 280 2.26 -11.98 -8.21
N LEU A 281 1.16 -11.23 -7.95
CA LEU A 281 -0.12 -11.81 -7.52
C LEU A 281 -0.91 -12.53 -8.62
N GLY A 282 -0.66 -12.21 -9.88
CA GLY A 282 -1.39 -12.78 -11.03
C GLY A 282 -0.69 -13.98 -11.69
N GLU A 283 0.47 -14.38 -11.16
CA GLU A 283 1.27 -15.50 -11.64
C GLU A 283 0.83 -16.81 -10.95
#